data_a04bb2b90fddee44763154abbcffb544
#
_entry.id   a04bb2b90fddee44763154abbcffb544
#
_cell.length_a   1.000
_cell.length_b   1.000
_cell.length_c   1.000
_cell.angle_alpha   90.00
_cell.angle_beta   90.00
_cell.angle_gamma   90.00
#
_symmetry.space_group_name_H-M   'P 1'
#
loop_
_entity.id
_entity.type
_entity.pdbx_description
1 polymer ?
#
loop_
_entity_poly.entity_id
_entity_poly.type
_entity_poly.pdbx_seq_one_letter_code
_entity_poly.pdbx_strand_id
1 'polypeptide(L)'
;MPESRLQRLANLKIGTPQELRRTSIIGTIGPKTNSCEAITALRKAGLNIIRMNFSHGSYEFHQSVIDNALKSEQQFPGRPLAIALDTKGPEIRTGRTPNDQDFHILVDHQMIFTTDAKFEHSSNDKIMYIDYANLTKVIVPGKLIYVDDGILSFKVLQIMDDANIRVQALNSGYISSRKGVNLPNTDVDLPPLSAKDIQDLQFGMRNGIHMVFASFIRAPEDVLTIRKVLGTEGEDIKIISKIENQQGLDNFDEILQVTDGVMIARGDLGIEILAPEVLAIQKKLIAKCNVAGKPVICATQMLESMTYNPRPTRAEVSDVGNAVLDGADCVMLSGETAKGDYPVNAVKIMAATALIAESTIAHLALYDDLRDATSKPTSTTETVAAAATAAILEQNGKAIVVLSTTGNTARLLSKYRPSCPIILVTRHARTARIAHLYRGVFPFVFEPKRLYDWGEDVHRRLKFGVEMARSFGMVESGDTVVSIQGFRGGIGHSNTLRVSTVGEEF
;
A
#
# COMPACT_ATOMS: atom_id res chain seq x y z
N MET A 1 23.92 -24.56 13.70
CA MET A 1 23.63 -23.19 14.14
C MET A 1 22.78 -22.53 13.08
N PRO A 2 21.76 -21.76 13.45
CA PRO A 2 20.95 -21.05 12.47
C PRO A 2 21.83 -20.11 11.63
N GLU A 3 21.59 -20.10 10.33
CA GLU A 3 22.35 -19.29 9.38
C GLU A 3 22.10 -17.79 9.66
N SER A 4 23.16 -17.05 9.97
CA SER A 4 23.06 -15.59 10.15
C SER A 4 22.70 -14.90 8.83
N ARG A 5 22.18 -13.66 8.89
CA ARG A 5 21.91 -12.85 7.69
C ARG A 5 23.14 -12.76 6.79
N LEU A 6 24.33 -12.55 7.36
CA LEU A 6 25.55 -12.42 6.58
C LEU A 6 25.96 -13.75 5.94
N GLN A 7 25.87 -14.87 6.66
CA GLN A 7 26.14 -16.19 6.11
C GLN A 7 25.21 -16.53 4.95
N ARG A 8 23.92 -16.20 5.09
CA ARG A 8 22.97 -16.39 4.03
C ARG A 8 23.29 -15.54 2.80
N LEU A 9 23.58 -14.26 2.96
CA LEU A 9 23.95 -13.36 1.86
C LEU A 9 25.28 -13.74 1.19
N ALA A 10 26.21 -14.33 1.94
CA ALA A 10 27.49 -14.81 1.42
C ALA A 10 27.41 -16.16 0.67
N ASN A 11 26.29 -16.86 0.78
CA ASN A 11 26.10 -18.14 0.11
C ASN A 11 25.60 -17.93 -1.32
N LEU A 12 26.48 -17.93 -2.31
CA LEU A 12 26.14 -17.76 -3.73
C LEU A 12 25.30 -18.88 -4.33
N LYS A 13 25.14 -20.02 -3.61
CA LYS A 13 24.25 -21.13 -4.01
C LYS A 13 22.85 -20.98 -3.45
N ILE A 14 22.53 -19.85 -2.82
CA ILE A 14 21.18 -19.57 -2.36
C ILE A 14 20.24 -19.57 -3.53
N GLY A 15 19.48 -20.55 -3.45
CA GLY A 15 18.11 -20.75 -3.70
C GLY A 15 17.72 -20.60 -5.16
N THR A 16 17.24 -21.67 -5.75
CA THR A 16 16.12 -21.58 -6.70
C THR A 16 15.08 -20.67 -6.04
N PRO A 17 14.65 -19.58 -6.71
CA PRO A 17 13.57 -18.75 -6.22
C PRO A 17 12.39 -19.62 -5.85
N GLN A 18 11.78 -19.39 -4.70
CA GLN A 18 10.53 -20.08 -4.37
C GLN A 18 9.51 -19.76 -5.47
N GLU A 19 8.72 -20.74 -5.88
CA GLU A 19 7.72 -20.54 -6.94
C GLU A 19 6.61 -19.55 -6.54
N LEU A 20 6.45 -19.31 -5.23
CA LEU A 20 5.36 -18.53 -4.66
C LEU A 20 5.86 -17.23 -4.01
N ARG A 21 5.57 -16.13 -4.69
CA ARG A 21 5.83 -14.79 -4.17
C ARG A 21 4.89 -14.45 -2.99
N ARG A 22 5.47 -13.90 -1.94
CA ARG A 22 4.76 -13.51 -0.70
C ARG A 22 4.37 -12.04 -0.67
N THR A 23 5.20 -11.15 -1.21
CA THR A 23 4.91 -9.71 -1.33
C THR A 23 3.83 -9.47 -2.36
N SER A 24 2.73 -8.80 -2.01
CA SER A 24 1.66 -8.49 -2.95
C SER A 24 2.04 -7.36 -3.91
N ILE A 25 1.48 -7.39 -5.11
CA ILE A 25 1.63 -6.35 -6.12
C ILE A 25 0.31 -5.60 -6.27
N ILE A 26 0.40 -4.28 -6.17
CA ILE A 26 -0.67 -3.34 -6.43
C ILE A 26 -0.42 -2.72 -7.80
N GLY A 27 -1.43 -2.69 -8.66
CA GLY A 27 -1.34 -2.03 -9.96
C GLY A 27 -2.45 -1.01 -10.14
N THR A 28 -2.08 0.19 -10.58
CA THR A 28 -3.06 1.21 -10.92
C THR A 28 -3.67 0.88 -12.29
N ILE A 29 -5.00 0.83 -12.35
CA ILE A 29 -5.72 0.65 -13.60
C ILE A 29 -6.02 2.03 -14.21
N GLY A 30 -5.66 2.17 -15.47
CA GLY A 30 -5.86 3.38 -16.26
C GLY A 30 -6.39 3.05 -17.65
N PRO A 31 -6.42 4.04 -18.56
CA PRO A 31 -7.04 3.89 -19.89
C PRO A 31 -6.50 2.72 -20.71
N LYS A 32 -5.21 2.38 -20.55
CA LYS A 32 -4.59 1.26 -21.30
C LYS A 32 -4.85 -0.13 -20.72
N THR A 33 -5.32 -0.21 -19.47
CA THR A 33 -5.44 -1.48 -18.74
C THR A 33 -6.84 -1.76 -18.20
N ASN A 34 -7.85 -0.96 -18.57
CA ASN A 34 -9.21 -1.09 -18.07
C ASN A 34 -10.01 -2.26 -18.67
N SER A 35 -9.56 -2.90 -19.75
CA SER A 35 -10.32 -4.02 -20.34
C SER A 35 -10.23 -5.29 -19.47
N CYS A 36 -11.24 -6.16 -19.57
CA CYS A 36 -11.26 -7.45 -18.88
C CYS A 36 -10.03 -8.30 -19.23
N GLU A 37 -9.62 -8.30 -20.50
CA GLU A 37 -8.45 -9.03 -21.02
C GLU A 37 -7.16 -8.50 -20.43
N ALA A 38 -7.01 -7.15 -20.36
CA ALA A 38 -5.83 -6.52 -19.78
C ALA A 38 -5.72 -6.82 -18.28
N ILE A 39 -6.83 -6.68 -17.53
CA ILE A 39 -6.87 -7.03 -16.09
C ILE A 39 -6.53 -8.52 -15.91
N THR A 40 -7.07 -9.41 -16.74
CA THR A 40 -6.75 -10.85 -16.69
C THR A 40 -5.27 -11.10 -16.95
N ALA A 41 -4.66 -10.39 -17.90
CA ALA A 41 -3.23 -10.51 -18.19
C ALA A 41 -2.37 -10.02 -17.02
N LEU A 42 -2.75 -8.91 -16.37
CA LEU A 42 -2.09 -8.42 -15.17
C LEU A 42 -2.22 -9.40 -13.99
N ARG A 43 -3.39 -10.02 -13.78
CA ARG A 43 -3.59 -11.06 -12.77
C ARG A 43 -2.69 -12.27 -13.00
N LYS A 44 -2.62 -12.75 -14.23
CA LYS A 44 -1.72 -13.86 -14.62
C LYS A 44 -0.25 -13.52 -14.43
N ALA A 45 0.11 -12.24 -14.57
CA ALA A 45 1.46 -11.74 -14.31
C ALA A 45 1.78 -11.61 -12.81
N GLY A 46 0.74 -11.64 -11.93
CA GLY A 46 0.92 -11.61 -10.48
C GLY A 46 0.26 -10.45 -9.75
N LEU A 47 -0.61 -9.66 -10.39
CA LEU A 47 -1.36 -8.59 -9.73
C LEU A 47 -2.31 -9.14 -8.65
N ASN A 48 -2.33 -8.52 -7.48
CA ASN A 48 -3.15 -8.90 -6.32
C ASN A 48 -4.22 -7.85 -5.99
N ILE A 49 -3.88 -6.58 -6.12
CA ILE A 49 -4.73 -5.45 -5.72
C ILE A 49 -4.80 -4.45 -6.89
N ILE A 50 -6.01 -4.08 -7.27
CA ILE A 50 -6.28 -2.99 -8.20
C ILE A 50 -6.36 -1.68 -7.42
N ARG A 51 -5.61 -0.67 -7.86
CA ARG A 51 -5.75 0.71 -7.40
C ARG A 51 -6.52 1.53 -8.43
N MET A 52 -7.58 2.19 -7.99
CA MET A 52 -8.32 3.22 -8.73
C MET A 52 -7.92 4.58 -8.18
N ASN A 53 -7.29 5.42 -9.02
CA ASN A 53 -6.85 6.77 -8.62
C ASN A 53 -7.95 7.80 -8.90
N PHE A 54 -8.61 8.29 -7.87
CA PHE A 54 -9.71 9.26 -7.96
C PHE A 54 -9.25 10.72 -8.16
N SER A 55 -7.95 10.95 -8.27
CA SER A 55 -7.43 12.22 -8.81
C SER A 55 -7.78 12.39 -10.29
N HIS A 56 -8.05 11.29 -11.00
CA HIS A 56 -8.33 11.21 -12.42
C HIS A 56 -9.52 10.29 -12.70
N GLY A 57 -10.11 10.46 -13.89
CA GLY A 57 -11.21 9.62 -14.36
C GLY A 57 -12.59 10.05 -13.84
N SER A 58 -13.63 9.51 -14.45
CA SER A 58 -15.02 9.69 -14.04
C SER A 58 -15.52 8.49 -13.23
N TYR A 59 -16.68 8.62 -12.58
CA TYR A 59 -17.30 7.50 -11.89
C TYR A 59 -17.65 6.34 -12.82
N GLU A 60 -18.05 6.64 -14.07
CA GLU A 60 -18.32 5.62 -15.10
C GLU A 60 -17.05 4.84 -15.44
N PHE A 61 -15.91 5.52 -15.54
CA PHE A 61 -14.63 4.86 -15.74
C PHE A 61 -14.29 3.93 -14.57
N HIS A 62 -14.39 4.41 -13.33
CA HIS A 62 -14.09 3.60 -12.14
C HIS A 62 -15.07 2.43 -11.99
N GLN A 63 -16.35 2.63 -12.33
CA GLN A 63 -17.32 1.54 -12.37
C GLN A 63 -16.92 0.48 -13.38
N SER A 64 -16.49 0.88 -14.57
CA SER A 64 -16.04 -0.07 -15.60
C SER A 64 -14.80 -0.87 -15.17
N VAL A 65 -13.90 -0.29 -14.37
CA VAL A 65 -12.77 -1.01 -13.78
C VAL A 65 -13.25 -2.11 -12.83
N ILE A 66 -14.20 -1.80 -11.94
CA ILE A 66 -14.79 -2.77 -11.01
C ILE A 66 -15.47 -3.91 -11.76
N ASP A 67 -16.31 -3.58 -12.75
CA ASP A 67 -17.07 -4.56 -13.54
C ASP A 67 -16.12 -5.49 -14.32
N ASN A 68 -15.08 -4.94 -14.93
CA ASN A 68 -14.08 -5.71 -15.67
C ASN A 68 -13.21 -6.58 -14.76
N ALA A 69 -12.92 -6.13 -13.53
CA ALA A 69 -12.23 -6.93 -12.53
C ALA A 69 -13.06 -8.16 -12.13
N LEU A 70 -14.37 -7.98 -11.87
CA LEU A 70 -15.28 -9.08 -11.56
C LEU A 70 -15.45 -10.05 -12.74
N LYS A 71 -15.57 -9.55 -13.97
CA LYS A 71 -15.60 -10.39 -15.19
C LYS A 71 -14.31 -11.20 -15.35
N SER A 72 -13.16 -10.58 -15.10
CA SER A 72 -11.86 -11.26 -15.14
C SER A 72 -11.77 -12.40 -14.13
N GLU A 73 -12.35 -12.25 -12.93
CA GLU A 73 -12.39 -13.33 -11.94
C GLU A 73 -13.25 -14.51 -12.38
N GLN A 74 -14.37 -14.24 -13.03
CA GLN A 74 -15.24 -15.28 -13.59
C GLN A 74 -14.58 -16.06 -14.72
N GLN A 75 -13.85 -15.37 -15.60
CA GLN A 75 -13.17 -15.98 -16.74
C GLN A 75 -11.87 -16.72 -16.36
N PHE A 76 -11.20 -16.27 -15.31
CA PHE A 76 -9.98 -16.86 -14.81
C PHE A 76 -10.09 -17.05 -13.28
N PRO A 77 -10.68 -18.16 -12.83
CA PRO A 77 -10.79 -18.49 -11.42
C PRO A 77 -9.42 -18.56 -10.75
N GLY A 78 -9.38 -18.22 -9.45
CA GLY A 78 -8.14 -18.23 -8.68
C GLY A 78 -8.29 -17.35 -7.43
N ARG A 79 -7.17 -16.79 -6.97
CA ARG A 79 -7.22 -15.85 -5.85
C ARG A 79 -8.01 -14.60 -6.25
N PRO A 80 -8.97 -14.13 -5.42
CA PRO A 80 -9.78 -12.96 -5.75
C PRO A 80 -8.93 -11.69 -5.79
N LEU A 81 -9.30 -10.70 -6.61
CA LEU A 81 -8.68 -9.38 -6.61
C LEU A 81 -9.21 -8.53 -5.45
N ALA A 82 -8.34 -7.78 -4.79
CA ALA A 82 -8.77 -6.67 -3.96
C ALA A 82 -8.88 -5.38 -4.80
N ILE A 83 -9.75 -4.48 -4.37
CA ILE A 83 -9.99 -3.18 -5.04
C ILE A 83 -9.77 -2.08 -4.01
N ALA A 84 -8.87 -1.16 -4.33
CA ALA A 84 -8.52 0.00 -3.54
C ALA A 84 -8.97 1.28 -4.24
N LEU A 85 -9.58 2.18 -3.47
CA LEU A 85 -9.87 3.55 -3.86
C LEU A 85 -8.76 4.45 -3.28
N ASP A 86 -8.04 5.15 -4.15
CA ASP A 86 -7.03 6.14 -3.74
C ASP A 86 -7.65 7.52 -3.85
N THR A 87 -7.82 8.22 -2.72
CA THR A 87 -8.45 9.54 -2.67
C THR A 87 -7.54 10.59 -3.30
N LYS A 88 -8.15 11.65 -3.85
CA LYS A 88 -7.36 12.79 -4.30
C LYS A 88 -6.68 13.49 -3.12
N GLY A 89 -7.39 13.64 -2.01
CA GLY A 89 -6.94 14.37 -0.84
C GLY A 89 -6.93 15.90 -1.00
N PRO A 90 -6.62 16.61 0.07
CA PRO A 90 -6.56 18.08 0.09
C PRO A 90 -5.22 18.54 -0.49
N GLU A 91 -5.19 18.90 -1.76
CA GLU A 91 -4.05 19.49 -2.43
C GLU A 91 -4.20 21.01 -2.53
N ILE A 92 -3.09 21.73 -2.37
CA ILE A 92 -2.99 23.14 -2.72
C ILE A 92 -2.63 23.24 -4.21
N ARG A 93 -3.29 24.14 -4.95
CA ARG A 93 -3.04 24.30 -6.39
C ARG A 93 -2.90 25.75 -6.79
N THR A 94 -2.20 25.98 -7.92
CA THR A 94 -2.17 27.28 -8.60
C THR A 94 -3.51 27.56 -9.27
N GLY A 95 -3.80 28.84 -9.53
CA GLY A 95 -4.91 29.28 -10.33
C GLY A 95 -4.79 28.90 -11.79
N ARG A 96 -5.75 29.36 -12.59
CA ARG A 96 -5.72 29.25 -14.06
C ARG A 96 -5.03 30.42 -14.70
N THR A 97 -4.21 30.12 -15.69
CA THR A 97 -3.65 31.10 -16.60
C THR A 97 -4.64 31.39 -17.76
N PRO A 98 -4.62 32.56 -18.37
CA PRO A 98 -5.46 32.87 -19.52
C PRO A 98 -5.23 31.86 -20.65
N ASN A 99 -6.32 31.26 -21.17
CA ASN A 99 -6.30 30.25 -22.23
C ASN A 99 -5.40 29.01 -21.89
N ASP A 100 -5.18 28.74 -20.61
CA ASP A 100 -4.27 27.69 -20.12
C ASP A 100 -2.84 27.84 -20.70
N GLN A 101 -2.39 29.06 -20.95
CA GLN A 101 -1.07 29.40 -21.48
C GLN A 101 0.01 29.12 -20.40
N ASP A 102 1.12 28.52 -20.81
CA ASP A 102 2.31 28.35 -19.97
C ASP A 102 3.15 29.67 -20.00
N PHE A 103 3.65 30.05 -18.82
CA PHE A 103 4.58 31.18 -18.68
C PHE A 103 5.95 30.67 -18.31
N HIS A 104 6.99 31.09 -19.06
CA HIS A 104 8.37 30.76 -18.75
C HIS A 104 8.89 31.65 -17.64
N ILE A 105 9.22 31.07 -16.52
CA ILE A 105 9.83 31.70 -15.35
C ILE A 105 11.33 31.49 -15.41
N LEU A 106 12.09 32.55 -15.30
CA LEU A 106 13.56 32.48 -15.22
C LEU A 106 14.01 32.44 -13.76
N VAL A 107 15.20 31.91 -13.52
CA VAL A 107 15.85 32.02 -12.21
C VAL A 107 15.92 33.49 -11.79
N ASP A 108 15.78 33.77 -10.51
CA ASP A 108 15.70 35.10 -9.88
C ASP A 108 14.47 35.93 -10.23
N HIS A 109 13.55 35.43 -11.08
CA HIS A 109 12.29 36.09 -11.34
C HIS A 109 11.47 36.26 -10.03
N GLN A 110 11.04 37.52 -9.78
CA GLN A 110 10.17 37.80 -8.63
C GLN A 110 8.73 37.98 -9.09
N MET A 111 7.83 37.32 -8.35
CA MET A 111 6.39 37.43 -8.61
C MET A 111 5.61 37.40 -7.28
N ILE A 112 4.31 37.62 -7.38
CA ILE A 112 3.40 37.58 -6.23
C ILE A 112 2.62 36.25 -6.25
N PHE A 113 2.60 35.53 -5.13
CA PHE A 113 1.60 34.52 -4.90
C PHE A 113 0.49 35.11 -4.04
N THR A 114 -0.76 34.94 -4.48
CA THR A 114 -1.93 35.57 -3.88
C THR A 114 -3.04 34.56 -3.59
N THR A 115 -3.76 34.78 -2.50
CA THR A 115 -5.00 34.04 -2.16
C THR A 115 -6.27 34.79 -2.56
N ASP A 116 -6.15 35.98 -3.21
CA ASP A 116 -7.28 36.77 -3.68
C ASP A 116 -7.95 36.08 -4.88
N ALA A 117 -9.17 35.61 -4.68
CA ALA A 117 -9.93 34.83 -5.65
C ALA A 117 -10.15 35.54 -7.02
N LYS A 118 -9.99 36.89 -7.09
CA LYS A 118 -10.08 37.58 -8.37
C LYS A 118 -9.04 37.15 -9.41
N PHE A 119 -7.91 36.56 -8.93
CA PHE A 119 -6.84 36.06 -9.79
C PHE A 119 -6.96 34.55 -10.09
N GLU A 120 -7.96 33.85 -9.56
CA GLU A 120 -8.14 32.42 -9.77
C GLU A 120 -8.14 32.00 -11.24
N HIS A 121 -8.72 32.81 -12.10
CA HIS A 121 -8.83 32.55 -13.54
C HIS A 121 -7.99 33.51 -14.43
N SER A 122 -7.12 34.30 -13.83
CA SER A 122 -6.31 35.31 -14.52
C SER A 122 -4.86 35.36 -14.03
N SER A 123 -4.36 34.26 -13.50
CA SER A 123 -2.98 34.11 -13.04
C SER A 123 -1.99 34.27 -14.21
N ASN A 124 -0.80 34.80 -13.93
CA ASN A 124 0.25 35.01 -14.93
C ASN A 124 1.64 35.02 -14.30
N ASP A 125 2.67 35.38 -15.08
CA ASP A 125 4.07 35.43 -14.63
C ASP A 125 4.38 36.52 -13.59
N LYS A 126 3.46 37.44 -13.29
CA LYS A 126 3.62 38.49 -12.26
C LYS A 126 2.85 38.18 -11.00
N ILE A 127 1.69 37.55 -11.15
CA ILE A 127 0.81 37.22 -10.05
C ILE A 127 0.16 35.83 -10.27
N MET A 128 0.30 34.94 -9.31
CA MET A 128 -0.24 33.57 -9.35
C MET A 128 -1.17 33.38 -8.17
N TYR A 129 -2.40 33.01 -8.45
CA TYR A 129 -3.33 32.58 -7.39
C TYR A 129 -2.93 31.22 -6.81
N ILE A 130 -3.07 31.11 -5.50
CA ILE A 130 -2.88 29.87 -4.73
C ILE A 130 -4.16 29.61 -3.95
N ASP A 131 -4.78 28.44 -4.10
CA ASP A 131 -6.10 28.09 -3.54
C ASP A 131 -6.07 27.70 -2.05
N TYR A 132 -5.11 28.24 -1.30
CA TYR A 132 -4.98 28.02 0.14
C TYR A 132 -5.09 29.34 0.91
N ALA A 133 -6.26 29.59 1.49
CA ALA A 133 -6.61 30.86 2.11
C ALA A 133 -5.69 31.27 3.30
N ASN A 134 -5.11 30.29 4.01
CA ASN A 134 -4.23 30.56 5.13
C ASN A 134 -2.73 30.62 4.76
N LEU A 135 -2.38 30.67 3.47
CA LEU A 135 -1.00 30.69 3.01
C LEU A 135 -0.14 31.73 3.74
N THR A 136 -0.62 32.97 3.84
CA THR A 136 0.10 34.09 4.48
C THR A 136 0.26 33.95 5.99
N LYS A 137 -0.55 33.08 6.64
CA LYS A 137 -0.51 32.84 8.08
C LYS A 137 0.46 31.75 8.46
N VAL A 138 0.67 30.76 7.58
CA VAL A 138 1.48 29.58 7.89
C VAL A 138 2.91 29.68 7.35
N ILE A 139 3.12 30.45 6.29
CA ILE A 139 4.44 30.58 5.66
C ILE A 139 5.19 31.78 6.24
N VAL A 140 6.52 31.68 6.27
CA VAL A 140 7.39 32.77 6.74
C VAL A 140 8.48 33.07 5.70
N PRO A 141 9.03 34.31 5.66
CA PRO A 141 10.16 34.63 4.78
C PRO A 141 11.32 33.66 4.93
N GLY A 142 11.92 33.27 3.81
CA GLY A 142 13.01 32.30 3.74
C GLY A 142 12.57 30.86 3.48
N LYS A 143 11.30 30.50 3.72
CA LYS A 143 10.74 29.19 3.37
C LYS A 143 10.65 28.97 1.85
N LEU A 144 10.61 27.72 1.46
CA LEU A 144 10.44 27.30 0.06
C LEU A 144 9.00 26.98 -0.25
N ILE A 145 8.63 27.19 -1.50
CA ILE A 145 7.36 26.77 -2.12
C ILE A 145 7.74 26.01 -3.39
N TYR A 146 7.25 24.79 -3.54
CA TYR A 146 7.41 24.02 -4.76
C TYR A 146 6.12 24.03 -5.59
N VAL A 147 6.28 24.12 -6.91
CA VAL A 147 5.16 24.11 -7.85
C VAL A 147 5.43 23.06 -8.91
N ASP A 148 4.38 22.33 -9.33
CA ASP A 148 4.41 21.27 -10.34
C ASP A 148 5.40 20.15 -9.94
N ASP A 149 5.13 19.48 -8.83
CA ASP A 149 5.94 18.38 -8.30
C ASP A 149 7.43 18.75 -8.11
N GLY A 150 7.70 20.01 -7.74
CA GLY A 150 9.05 20.51 -7.49
C GLY A 150 9.82 20.93 -8.75
N ILE A 151 9.19 20.91 -9.94
CA ILE A 151 9.80 21.42 -11.19
C ILE A 151 10.20 22.90 -11.04
N LEU A 152 9.35 23.70 -10.38
CA LEU A 152 9.69 25.06 -10.00
C LEU A 152 9.81 25.19 -8.49
N SER A 153 10.86 25.89 -8.06
CA SER A 153 11.14 26.19 -6.66
C SER A 153 11.14 27.69 -6.46
N PHE A 154 10.43 28.15 -5.44
CA PHE A 154 10.37 29.54 -5.07
C PHE A 154 10.81 29.73 -3.62
N LYS A 155 11.49 30.84 -3.36
CA LYS A 155 11.81 31.29 -2.00
C LYS A 155 10.87 32.45 -1.61
N VAL A 156 10.27 32.37 -0.46
CA VAL A 156 9.46 33.48 0.09
C VAL A 156 10.39 34.61 0.52
N LEU A 157 10.22 35.77 -0.08
CA LEU A 157 10.98 36.98 0.24
C LEU A 157 10.31 37.79 1.33
N GLN A 158 8.98 37.98 1.22
CA GLN A 158 8.23 38.87 2.11
C GLN A 158 6.75 38.49 2.09
N ILE A 159 6.10 38.59 3.27
CA ILE A 159 4.65 38.65 3.37
C ILE A 159 4.27 40.13 3.19
N MET A 160 3.47 40.43 2.16
CA MET A 160 3.15 41.78 1.79
C MET A 160 1.90 42.31 2.53
N ASP A 161 0.89 41.44 2.64
CA ASP A 161 -0.37 41.67 3.35
C ASP A 161 -1.08 40.32 3.65
N ASP A 162 -2.33 40.36 4.06
CA ASP A 162 -3.12 39.19 4.45
C ASP A 162 -3.40 38.20 3.30
N ALA A 163 -3.21 38.62 2.05
CA ALA A 163 -3.49 37.80 0.87
C ALA A 163 -2.27 37.59 -0.06
N ASN A 164 -1.20 38.36 0.11
CA ASN A 164 -0.11 38.44 -0.86
C ASN A 164 1.25 38.15 -0.23
N ILE A 165 2.02 37.32 -0.91
CA ILE A 165 3.43 37.08 -0.61
C ILE A 165 4.28 37.34 -1.84
N ARG A 166 5.46 37.91 -1.66
CA ARG A 166 6.47 38.05 -2.71
C ARG A 166 7.40 36.85 -2.69
N VAL A 167 7.58 36.22 -3.84
CA VAL A 167 8.45 35.06 -4.01
C VAL A 167 9.48 35.28 -5.10
N GLN A 168 10.59 34.55 -5.04
CA GLN A 168 11.65 34.55 -6.04
C GLN A 168 11.88 33.13 -6.54
N ALA A 169 11.91 32.92 -7.84
CA ALA A 169 12.21 31.65 -8.45
C ALA A 169 13.70 31.29 -8.25
N LEU A 170 13.98 30.07 -7.81
CA LEU A 170 15.34 29.54 -7.60
C LEU A 170 15.88 28.81 -8.82
N ASN A 171 15.03 28.45 -9.75
CA ASN A 171 15.37 27.80 -11.02
C ASN A 171 14.43 28.26 -12.12
N SER A 172 14.80 27.97 -13.37
CA SER A 172 13.98 28.26 -14.54
C SER A 172 13.05 27.11 -14.87
N GLY A 173 11.84 27.41 -15.38
CA GLY A 173 10.84 26.43 -15.81
C GLY A 173 9.56 27.08 -16.28
N TYR A 174 8.53 26.29 -16.54
CA TYR A 174 7.22 26.78 -16.96
C TYR A 174 6.22 26.68 -15.82
N ILE A 175 5.46 27.76 -15.56
CA ILE A 175 4.34 27.74 -14.65
C ILE A 175 3.03 27.67 -15.47
N SER A 176 2.17 26.73 -15.10
CA SER A 176 0.96 26.39 -15.85
C SER A 176 -0.27 26.46 -14.95
N SER A 177 -1.46 26.29 -15.54
CA SER A 177 -2.72 26.22 -14.83
C SER A 177 -2.83 25.01 -13.89
N ARG A 178 -3.39 25.23 -12.70
CA ARG A 178 -3.82 24.17 -11.74
C ARG A 178 -2.73 23.19 -11.34
N LYS A 179 -1.49 23.67 -11.20
CA LYS A 179 -0.37 22.86 -10.74
C LYS A 179 -0.38 22.68 -9.23
N GLY A 180 0.06 21.51 -8.76
CA GLY A 180 0.23 21.24 -7.34
C GLY A 180 1.23 22.20 -6.70
N VAL A 181 0.96 22.58 -5.44
CA VAL A 181 1.80 23.47 -4.65
C VAL A 181 2.14 22.77 -3.33
N ASN A 182 3.42 22.59 -3.07
CA ASN A 182 3.92 22.01 -1.83
C ASN A 182 4.60 23.08 -0.97
N LEU A 183 4.37 23.00 0.33
CA LEU A 183 4.92 23.90 1.34
C LEU A 183 5.82 23.10 2.30
N PRO A 184 7.04 22.73 1.89
CA PRO A 184 7.89 21.86 2.70
C PRO A 184 8.18 22.45 4.09
N ASN A 185 8.21 21.58 5.09
CA ASN A 185 8.42 21.97 6.50
C ASN A 185 7.43 23.06 6.99
N THR A 186 6.20 23.06 6.49
CA THR A 186 5.17 24.02 6.89
C THR A 186 3.89 23.25 7.24
N ASP A 187 3.41 23.41 8.46
CA ASP A 187 2.15 22.79 8.89
C ASP A 187 0.98 23.48 8.20
N VAL A 188 0.15 22.68 7.55
CA VAL A 188 -1.04 23.15 6.85
C VAL A 188 -2.30 22.66 7.58
N ASP A 189 -3.30 23.53 7.66
CA ASP A 189 -4.58 23.29 8.34
C ASP A 189 -5.72 22.90 7.39
N LEU A 190 -5.38 22.28 6.25
CA LEU A 190 -6.38 21.79 5.30
C LEU A 190 -7.25 20.69 5.93
N PRO A 191 -8.55 20.62 5.59
CA PRO A 191 -9.39 19.53 6.04
C PRO A 191 -8.87 18.19 5.49
N PRO A 192 -9.01 17.06 6.21
CA PRO A 192 -8.48 15.77 5.76
C PRO A 192 -9.19 15.22 4.52
N LEU A 193 -10.40 15.64 4.26
CA LEU A 193 -11.22 15.27 3.12
C LEU A 193 -11.84 16.51 2.47
N SER A 194 -11.73 16.58 1.16
CA SER A 194 -12.53 17.52 0.36
C SER A 194 -13.98 17.02 0.21
N ALA A 195 -14.89 17.89 -0.22
CA ALA A 195 -16.26 17.49 -0.55
C ALA A 195 -16.29 16.39 -1.64
N LYS A 196 -15.35 16.44 -2.58
CA LYS A 196 -15.19 15.40 -3.60
C LYS A 196 -14.76 14.08 -2.98
N ASP A 197 -13.78 14.06 -2.08
CA ASP A 197 -13.33 12.83 -1.44
C ASP A 197 -14.47 12.13 -0.69
N ILE A 198 -15.36 12.89 -0.04
CA ILE A 198 -16.54 12.32 0.62
C ILE A 198 -17.46 11.64 -0.40
N GLN A 199 -17.70 12.25 -1.56
CA GLN A 199 -18.49 11.64 -2.63
C GLN A 199 -17.81 10.40 -3.21
N ASP A 200 -16.50 10.45 -3.39
CA ASP A 200 -15.68 9.34 -3.87
C ASP A 200 -15.76 8.14 -2.90
N LEU A 201 -15.65 8.39 -1.59
CA LEU A 201 -15.81 7.35 -0.56
C LEU A 201 -17.21 6.73 -0.58
N GLN A 202 -18.26 7.55 -0.74
CA GLN A 202 -19.64 7.07 -0.87
C GLN A 202 -19.84 6.21 -2.12
N PHE A 203 -19.22 6.62 -3.25
CA PHE A 203 -19.21 5.80 -4.46
C PHE A 203 -18.50 4.46 -4.19
N GLY A 204 -17.34 4.49 -3.56
CA GLY A 204 -16.57 3.31 -3.23
C GLY A 204 -17.34 2.32 -2.34
N MET A 205 -17.99 2.81 -1.28
CA MET A 205 -18.82 1.98 -0.39
C MET A 205 -19.94 1.27 -1.15
N ARG A 206 -20.70 2.00 -1.97
CA ARG A 206 -21.79 1.43 -2.79
C ARG A 206 -21.31 0.37 -3.78
N ASN A 207 -20.06 0.49 -4.25
CA ASN A 207 -19.45 -0.43 -5.20
C ASN A 207 -18.53 -1.48 -4.57
N GLY A 208 -18.57 -1.63 -3.25
CA GLY A 208 -17.93 -2.73 -2.54
C GLY A 208 -16.40 -2.72 -2.57
N ILE A 209 -15.76 -1.56 -2.53
CA ILE A 209 -14.29 -1.46 -2.38
C ILE A 209 -13.84 -2.13 -1.07
N HIS A 210 -12.58 -2.55 -1.02
CA HIS A 210 -12.01 -3.29 0.11
C HIS A 210 -11.12 -2.42 0.99
N MET A 211 -10.53 -1.39 0.41
CA MET A 211 -9.62 -0.49 1.11
C MET A 211 -9.62 0.90 0.48
N VAL A 212 -9.27 1.88 1.29
CA VAL A 212 -9.04 3.28 0.91
C VAL A 212 -7.56 3.59 1.11
N PHE A 213 -6.89 4.11 0.09
CA PHE A 213 -5.59 4.73 0.19
C PHE A 213 -5.82 6.21 0.41
N ALA A 214 -5.65 6.65 1.65
CA ALA A 214 -6.02 7.99 2.10
C ALA A 214 -4.84 8.95 1.92
N SER A 215 -4.96 9.87 0.97
CA SER A 215 -3.91 10.83 0.61
C SER A 215 -3.71 11.91 1.67
N PHE A 216 -2.48 12.36 1.83
CA PHE A 216 -2.05 13.48 2.67
C PHE A 216 -2.48 13.39 4.13
N ILE A 217 -2.39 12.20 4.73
CA ILE A 217 -2.63 12.01 6.17
C ILE A 217 -1.53 12.70 6.97
N ARG A 218 -1.92 13.58 7.90
CA ARG A 218 -1.05 14.43 8.72
C ARG A 218 -1.17 14.16 10.21
N ALA A 219 -2.34 13.68 10.65
CA ALA A 219 -2.65 13.45 12.06
C ALA A 219 -3.61 12.25 12.24
N PRO A 220 -3.70 11.66 13.45
CA PRO A 220 -4.63 10.56 13.72
C PRO A 220 -6.10 10.97 13.50
N GLU A 221 -6.45 12.24 13.73
CA GLU A 221 -7.79 12.81 13.53
C GLU A 221 -8.24 12.71 12.07
N ASP A 222 -7.32 12.77 11.12
CA ASP A 222 -7.60 12.60 9.69
C ASP A 222 -8.14 11.20 9.42
N VAL A 223 -7.51 10.17 9.98
CA VAL A 223 -7.93 8.77 9.86
C VAL A 223 -9.30 8.56 10.53
N LEU A 224 -9.48 9.12 11.71
CA LEU A 224 -10.75 9.03 12.45
C LEU A 224 -11.90 9.72 11.71
N THR A 225 -11.62 10.84 11.05
CA THR A 225 -12.59 11.55 10.20
C THR A 225 -13.00 10.68 9.00
N ILE A 226 -12.06 10.03 8.32
CA ILE A 226 -12.37 9.09 7.23
C ILE A 226 -13.19 7.92 7.76
N ARG A 227 -12.82 7.35 8.91
CA ARG A 227 -13.58 6.26 9.55
C ARG A 227 -15.02 6.68 9.86
N LYS A 228 -15.23 7.92 10.31
CA LYS A 228 -16.56 8.49 10.56
C LYS A 228 -17.39 8.63 9.29
N VAL A 229 -16.77 9.04 8.16
CA VAL A 229 -17.45 9.14 6.85
C VAL A 229 -17.85 7.77 6.35
N LEU A 230 -16.99 6.74 6.51
CA LEU A 230 -17.29 5.36 6.14
C LEU A 230 -18.42 4.77 7.00
N GLY A 231 -18.57 5.20 8.25
CA GLY A 231 -19.65 4.77 9.14
C GLY A 231 -19.72 3.24 9.33
N THR A 232 -20.89 2.76 9.70
CA THR A 232 -21.15 1.33 9.92
C THR A 232 -21.18 0.51 8.62
N GLU A 233 -21.60 1.09 7.50
CA GLU A 233 -21.61 0.42 6.19
C GLU A 233 -20.21 0.16 5.65
N GLY A 234 -19.25 1.00 6.03
CA GLY A 234 -17.84 0.89 5.62
C GLY A 234 -16.89 0.42 6.73
N GLU A 235 -17.38 -0.13 7.86
CA GLU A 235 -16.53 -0.51 9.00
C GLU A 235 -15.43 -1.52 8.65
N ASP A 236 -15.72 -2.42 7.69
CA ASP A 236 -14.78 -3.43 7.19
C ASP A 236 -13.76 -2.87 6.17
N ILE A 237 -13.97 -1.68 5.63
CA ILE A 237 -13.06 -1.05 4.68
C ILE A 237 -11.77 -0.67 5.41
N LYS A 238 -10.62 -1.12 4.87
CA LYS A 238 -9.32 -0.80 5.45
C LYS A 238 -8.85 0.58 5.03
N ILE A 239 -8.45 1.39 5.99
CA ILE A 239 -7.85 2.70 5.75
C ILE A 239 -6.33 2.55 5.77
N ILE A 240 -5.71 2.83 4.64
CA ILE A 240 -4.25 2.83 4.47
C ILE A 240 -3.82 4.29 4.39
N SER A 241 -3.18 4.77 5.44
CA SER A 241 -2.70 6.15 5.53
C SER A 241 -1.48 6.34 4.62
N LYS A 242 -1.56 7.29 3.69
CA LYS A 242 -0.43 7.67 2.85
C LYS A 242 0.38 8.73 3.59
N ILE A 243 1.66 8.43 3.79
CA ILE A 243 2.62 9.34 4.41
C ILE A 243 3.36 10.04 3.28
N GLU A 244 3.08 11.34 3.12
CA GLU A 244 3.43 12.13 1.95
C GLU A 244 4.07 13.49 2.32
N ASN A 245 4.15 13.83 3.61
CA ASN A 245 4.64 15.13 4.08
C ASN A 245 5.32 15.02 5.46
N GLN A 246 6.01 16.08 5.87
CA GLN A 246 6.73 16.14 7.13
C GLN A 246 5.80 15.98 8.35
N GLN A 247 4.63 16.62 8.33
CA GLN A 247 3.67 16.57 9.44
C GLN A 247 3.18 15.12 9.69
N GLY A 248 2.95 14.34 8.63
CA GLY A 248 2.62 12.92 8.73
C GLY A 248 3.77 12.06 9.28
N LEU A 249 5.03 12.47 9.04
CA LEU A 249 6.20 11.83 9.66
C LEU A 249 6.30 12.15 11.14
N ASP A 250 6.09 13.39 11.53
CA ASP A 250 6.19 13.85 12.93
C ASP A 250 5.12 13.18 13.78
N ASN A 251 3.91 12.99 13.26
CA ASN A 251 2.77 12.36 13.93
C ASN A 251 2.63 10.85 13.62
N PHE A 252 3.68 10.22 13.07
CA PHE A 252 3.56 8.85 12.54
C PHE A 252 3.15 7.82 13.58
N ASP A 253 3.64 7.92 14.79
CA ASP A 253 3.36 6.95 15.86
C ASP A 253 1.88 6.97 16.27
N GLU A 254 1.28 8.15 16.35
CA GLU A 254 -0.14 8.35 16.63
C GLU A 254 -1.01 7.91 15.45
N ILE A 255 -0.63 8.22 14.22
CA ILE A 255 -1.30 7.75 13.00
C ILE A 255 -1.27 6.22 12.96
N LEU A 256 -0.12 5.62 13.26
CA LEU A 256 0.05 4.17 13.24
C LEU A 256 -0.88 3.46 14.24
N GLN A 257 -1.29 4.10 15.34
CA GLN A 257 -2.23 3.51 16.30
C GLN A 257 -3.63 3.33 15.72
N VAL A 258 -4.11 4.29 14.92
CA VAL A 258 -5.51 4.37 14.47
C VAL A 258 -5.73 3.86 13.04
N THR A 259 -4.70 3.83 12.20
CA THR A 259 -4.79 3.35 10.82
C THR A 259 -4.80 1.83 10.72
N ASP A 260 -5.34 1.25 9.64
CA ASP A 260 -5.28 -0.20 9.37
C ASP A 260 -3.97 -0.63 8.68
N GLY A 261 -3.29 0.30 8.02
CA GLY A 261 -2.01 0.10 7.34
C GLY A 261 -1.44 1.42 6.85
N VAL A 262 -0.28 1.37 6.23
CA VAL A 262 0.46 2.56 5.79
C VAL A 262 0.91 2.41 4.34
N MET A 263 0.92 3.52 3.59
CA MET A 263 1.60 3.62 2.30
C MET A 263 2.68 4.69 2.38
N ILE A 264 3.89 4.33 2.02
CA ILE A 264 5.01 5.26 1.84
C ILE A 264 4.94 5.73 0.39
N ALA A 265 4.34 6.91 0.18
CA ALA A 265 4.14 7.50 -1.14
C ALA A 265 5.34 8.41 -1.47
N ARG A 266 6.40 7.78 -1.98
CA ARG A 266 7.73 8.38 -2.12
C ARG A 266 7.78 9.55 -3.11
N GLY A 267 6.81 9.65 -4.03
CA GLY A 267 6.70 10.77 -4.96
C GLY A 267 6.52 12.09 -4.22
N ASP A 268 5.37 12.25 -3.56
CA ASP A 268 5.02 13.45 -2.81
C ASP A 268 5.95 13.66 -1.60
N LEU A 269 6.26 12.58 -0.88
CA LEU A 269 7.19 12.64 0.24
C LEU A 269 8.57 13.18 -0.17
N GLY A 270 9.09 12.79 -1.34
CA GLY A 270 10.39 13.23 -1.85
C GLY A 270 10.41 14.70 -2.34
N ILE A 271 9.24 15.35 -2.42
CA ILE A 271 9.12 16.80 -2.64
C ILE A 271 9.14 17.55 -1.29
N GLU A 272 8.52 16.96 -0.28
CA GLU A 272 8.36 17.56 1.06
C GLU A 272 9.62 17.47 1.92
N ILE A 273 10.45 16.44 1.72
CA ILE A 273 11.70 16.19 2.45
C ILE A 273 12.88 16.10 1.50
N LEU A 274 14.10 16.11 2.02
CA LEU A 274 15.30 15.95 1.19
C LEU A 274 15.34 14.54 0.57
N ALA A 275 15.57 14.48 -0.73
CA ALA A 275 15.58 13.21 -1.47
C ALA A 275 16.47 12.11 -0.85
N PRO A 276 17.68 12.38 -0.31
CA PRO A 276 18.50 11.37 0.39
C PRO A 276 17.84 10.80 1.66
N GLU A 277 16.95 11.56 2.32
CA GLU A 277 16.30 11.15 3.56
C GLU A 277 15.18 10.12 3.31
N VAL A 278 14.58 10.12 2.11
CA VAL A 278 13.50 9.20 1.72
C VAL A 278 13.90 7.74 1.97
N LEU A 279 15.15 7.36 1.65
CA LEU A 279 15.66 6.01 1.88
C LEU A 279 15.62 5.62 3.37
N ALA A 280 16.12 6.49 4.24
CA ALA A 280 16.16 6.22 5.68
C ALA A 280 14.74 6.19 6.29
N ILE A 281 13.87 7.10 5.85
CA ILE A 281 12.49 7.19 6.28
C ILE A 281 11.71 5.94 5.84
N GLN A 282 11.85 5.49 4.59
CA GLN A 282 11.26 4.24 4.12
C GLN A 282 11.57 3.08 5.08
N LYS A 283 12.84 2.88 5.42
CA LYS A 283 13.27 1.80 6.32
C LYS A 283 12.66 1.93 7.71
N LYS A 284 12.64 3.14 8.27
CA LYS A 284 12.07 3.43 9.60
C LYS A 284 10.56 3.14 9.64
N LEU A 285 9.81 3.65 8.65
CA LEU A 285 8.37 3.47 8.60
C LEU A 285 7.99 1.99 8.39
N ILE A 286 8.69 1.28 7.49
CA ILE A 286 8.48 -0.16 7.29
C ILE A 286 8.75 -0.92 8.59
N ALA A 287 9.86 -0.67 9.28
CA ALA A 287 10.19 -1.34 10.53
C ALA A 287 9.14 -1.10 11.62
N LYS A 288 8.67 0.15 11.79
CA LYS A 288 7.59 0.49 12.74
C LYS A 288 6.28 -0.26 12.42
N CYS A 289 5.89 -0.30 11.14
CA CYS A 289 4.71 -1.04 10.70
C CYS A 289 4.85 -2.56 10.96
N ASN A 290 6.02 -3.13 10.68
CA ASN A 290 6.28 -4.56 10.91
C ASN A 290 6.18 -4.91 12.40
N VAL A 291 6.77 -4.10 13.29
CA VAL A 291 6.67 -4.28 14.75
C VAL A 291 5.23 -4.15 15.23
N ALA A 292 4.48 -3.17 14.71
CA ALA A 292 3.06 -2.99 15.02
C ALA A 292 2.17 -4.09 14.41
N GLY A 293 2.69 -4.89 13.48
CA GLY A 293 1.94 -5.89 12.73
C GLY A 293 0.87 -5.30 11.82
N LYS A 294 1.10 -4.10 11.28
CA LYS A 294 0.25 -3.42 10.31
C LYS A 294 0.88 -3.48 8.92
N PRO A 295 0.09 -3.75 7.85
CA PRO A 295 0.65 -3.85 6.51
C PRO A 295 1.21 -2.52 6.04
N VAL A 296 2.32 -2.59 5.30
CA VAL A 296 2.97 -1.42 4.72
C VAL A 296 3.20 -1.60 3.23
N ILE A 297 2.88 -0.57 2.47
CA ILE A 297 2.98 -0.49 1.02
C ILE A 297 4.13 0.45 0.67
N CYS A 298 5.08 0.01 -0.15
CA CYS A 298 6.06 0.88 -0.78
C CYS A 298 5.56 1.28 -2.17
N ALA A 299 5.46 2.58 -2.44
CA ALA A 299 4.81 3.12 -3.62
C ALA A 299 5.62 4.21 -4.32
N THR A 300 5.30 4.44 -5.58
CA THR A 300 5.81 5.44 -6.52
C THR A 300 7.27 5.26 -6.93
N GLN A 301 7.52 5.51 -8.22
CA GLN A 301 8.85 5.46 -8.85
C GLN A 301 9.59 4.13 -8.65
N MET A 302 8.87 3.00 -8.63
CA MET A 302 9.48 1.69 -8.43
C MET A 302 10.08 1.11 -9.72
N LEU A 303 9.33 1.16 -10.82
CA LEU A 303 9.77 0.76 -12.16
C LEU A 303 9.40 1.85 -13.18
N GLU A 304 9.56 3.11 -12.82
CA GLU A 304 9.06 4.29 -13.55
C GLU A 304 9.50 4.29 -15.03
N SER A 305 10.75 3.89 -15.31
CA SER A 305 11.25 3.83 -16.69
C SER A 305 10.49 2.84 -17.56
N MET A 306 9.83 1.83 -16.95
CA MET A 306 9.00 0.86 -17.68
C MET A 306 7.66 1.44 -18.15
N THR A 307 7.33 2.67 -17.82
CA THR A 307 6.23 3.38 -18.48
C THR A 307 6.45 3.47 -19.98
N TYR A 308 7.70 3.66 -20.41
CA TYR A 308 8.06 3.81 -21.83
C TYR A 308 9.09 2.79 -22.33
N ASN A 309 9.78 2.07 -21.44
CA ASN A 309 10.81 1.11 -21.79
C ASN A 309 10.38 -0.33 -21.46
N PRO A 310 10.72 -1.32 -22.30
CA PRO A 310 10.36 -2.73 -22.08
C PRO A 310 11.13 -3.38 -20.92
N ARG A 311 12.21 -2.73 -20.42
CA ARG A 311 13.07 -3.20 -19.33
C ARG A 311 13.36 -2.05 -18.37
N PRO A 312 13.41 -2.33 -17.05
CA PRO A 312 13.76 -1.34 -16.06
C PRO A 312 15.28 -1.11 -16.03
N THR A 313 15.70 -0.06 -15.38
CA THR A 313 17.08 0.14 -14.97
C THR A 313 17.47 -0.82 -13.84
N ARG A 314 18.78 -1.05 -13.64
CA ARG A 314 19.28 -1.87 -12.51
C ARG A 314 18.98 -1.22 -11.16
N ALA A 315 18.98 0.11 -11.11
CA ALA A 315 18.63 0.87 -9.91
C ALA A 315 17.19 0.61 -9.49
N GLU A 316 16.24 0.61 -10.42
CA GLU A 316 14.82 0.31 -10.15
C GLU A 316 14.61 -1.12 -9.68
N VAL A 317 15.26 -2.12 -10.30
CA VAL A 317 15.22 -3.51 -9.83
C VAL A 317 15.77 -3.61 -8.40
N SER A 318 16.88 -2.91 -8.11
CA SER A 318 17.45 -2.86 -6.78
C SER A 318 16.52 -2.17 -5.77
N ASP A 319 15.81 -1.14 -6.18
CA ASP A 319 14.83 -0.43 -5.35
C ASP A 319 13.66 -1.35 -4.95
N VAL A 320 13.06 -2.05 -5.91
CA VAL A 320 12.01 -3.05 -5.62
C VAL A 320 12.53 -4.12 -4.66
N GLY A 321 13.72 -4.67 -4.93
CA GLY A 321 14.36 -5.67 -4.08
C GLY A 321 14.59 -5.15 -2.65
N ASN A 322 15.09 -3.92 -2.50
CA ASN A 322 15.30 -3.29 -1.19
C ASN A 322 13.98 -3.09 -0.42
N ALA A 323 12.92 -2.60 -1.07
CA ALA A 323 11.62 -2.46 -0.42
C ALA A 323 11.10 -3.80 0.15
N VAL A 324 11.27 -4.89 -0.60
CA VAL A 324 10.91 -6.25 -0.15
C VAL A 324 11.77 -6.71 1.03
N LEU A 325 13.08 -6.45 0.98
CA LEU A 325 14.04 -6.80 2.04
C LEU A 325 13.86 -5.95 3.30
N ASP A 326 13.46 -4.70 3.14
CA ASP A 326 13.11 -3.82 4.27
C ASP A 326 11.87 -4.32 5.02
N GLY A 327 11.04 -5.15 4.38
CA GLY A 327 9.87 -5.77 5.00
C GLY A 327 8.52 -5.26 4.48
N ALA A 328 8.46 -4.60 3.32
CA ALA A 328 7.19 -4.20 2.72
C ALA A 328 6.26 -5.39 2.50
N ASP A 329 4.98 -5.24 2.82
CA ASP A 329 3.94 -6.24 2.56
C ASP A 329 3.47 -6.19 1.11
N CYS A 330 3.41 -4.99 0.54
CA CYS A 330 3.03 -4.73 -0.84
C CYS A 330 3.99 -3.76 -1.51
N VAL A 331 4.12 -3.89 -2.83
CA VAL A 331 4.80 -2.94 -3.73
C VAL A 331 3.82 -2.48 -4.80
N MET A 332 3.90 -1.21 -5.22
CA MET A 332 2.89 -0.62 -6.09
C MET A 332 3.47 -0.05 -7.39
N LEU A 333 2.78 -0.33 -8.49
CA LEU A 333 2.97 0.28 -9.80
C LEU A 333 1.89 1.36 -10.03
N SER A 334 2.30 2.52 -10.50
CA SER A 334 1.45 3.68 -10.79
C SER A 334 1.28 3.90 -12.29
N GLY A 335 2.09 4.76 -12.88
CA GLY A 335 2.08 5.08 -14.30
C GLY A 335 2.39 3.86 -15.18
N GLU A 336 3.25 2.96 -14.71
CA GLU A 336 3.71 1.76 -15.39
C GLU A 336 2.54 0.83 -15.81
N THR A 337 1.50 0.75 -14.97
CA THR A 337 0.31 -0.05 -15.27
C THR A 337 -0.89 0.79 -15.74
N ALA A 338 -0.98 2.07 -15.36
CA ALA A 338 -2.12 2.91 -15.73
C ALA A 338 -2.05 3.42 -17.18
N LYS A 339 -0.89 3.88 -17.61
CA LYS A 339 -0.66 4.52 -18.91
C LYS A 339 0.56 3.99 -19.67
N GLY A 340 1.36 3.13 -19.05
CA GLY A 340 2.59 2.60 -19.61
C GLY A 340 2.36 1.73 -20.86
N ASP A 341 3.42 1.57 -21.66
CA ASP A 341 3.40 0.74 -22.86
C ASP A 341 3.63 -0.75 -22.55
N TYR A 342 4.16 -1.06 -21.36
CA TYR A 342 4.56 -2.42 -20.97
C TYR A 342 3.97 -2.88 -19.62
N PRO A 343 2.65 -2.71 -19.35
CA PRO A 343 2.05 -2.92 -18.04
C PRO A 343 2.21 -4.36 -17.52
N VAL A 344 2.02 -5.36 -18.38
CA VAL A 344 2.15 -6.77 -18.00
C VAL A 344 3.61 -7.13 -17.70
N ASN A 345 4.57 -6.58 -18.46
CA ASN A 345 5.99 -6.79 -18.22
C ASN A 345 6.45 -6.14 -16.93
N ALA A 346 5.93 -4.96 -16.59
CA ALA A 346 6.24 -4.29 -15.32
C ALA A 346 5.81 -5.17 -14.12
N VAL A 347 4.60 -5.74 -14.16
CA VAL A 347 4.13 -6.68 -13.12
C VAL A 347 5.01 -7.94 -13.07
N LYS A 348 5.38 -8.53 -14.22
CA LYS A 348 6.25 -9.73 -14.27
C LYS A 348 7.63 -9.45 -13.68
N ILE A 349 8.26 -8.34 -14.04
CA ILE A 349 9.59 -7.95 -13.50
C ILE A 349 9.51 -7.71 -12.00
N MET A 350 8.50 -6.97 -11.54
CA MET A 350 8.29 -6.74 -10.11
C MET A 350 8.09 -8.05 -9.35
N ALA A 351 7.31 -8.98 -9.90
CA ALA A 351 7.07 -10.30 -9.31
C ALA A 351 8.36 -11.13 -9.22
N ALA A 352 9.13 -11.19 -10.30
CA ALA A 352 10.41 -11.92 -10.33
C ALA A 352 11.43 -11.31 -9.36
N THR A 353 11.52 -9.98 -9.31
CA THR A 353 12.41 -9.27 -8.37
C THR A 353 12.04 -9.57 -6.92
N ALA A 354 10.74 -9.52 -6.59
CA ALA A 354 10.26 -9.82 -5.25
C ALA A 354 10.58 -11.27 -4.83
N LEU A 355 10.38 -12.24 -5.74
CA LEU A 355 10.72 -13.64 -5.50
C LEU A 355 12.20 -13.84 -5.18
N ILE A 356 13.09 -13.22 -5.96
CA ILE A 356 14.54 -13.31 -5.74
C ILE A 356 14.91 -12.65 -4.39
N ALA A 357 14.40 -11.46 -4.11
CA ALA A 357 14.65 -10.79 -2.84
C ALA A 357 14.18 -11.65 -1.65
N GLU A 358 12.98 -12.23 -1.73
CA GLU A 358 12.43 -13.08 -0.68
C GLU A 358 13.28 -14.33 -0.40
N SER A 359 13.95 -14.90 -1.43
CA SER A 359 14.81 -16.08 -1.26
C SER A 359 16.06 -15.80 -0.41
N THR A 360 16.45 -14.54 -0.28
CA THR A 360 17.64 -14.12 0.49
C THR A 360 17.34 -13.80 1.96
N ILE A 361 16.08 -13.87 2.40
CA ILE A 361 15.68 -13.53 3.77
C ILE A 361 16.11 -14.62 4.76
N ALA A 362 16.81 -14.22 5.82
CA ALA A 362 17.12 -15.08 6.98
C ALA A 362 15.92 -15.11 7.94
N HIS A 363 14.96 -16.01 7.68
CA HIS A 363 13.66 -16.01 8.37
C HIS A 363 13.76 -16.19 9.89
N LEU A 364 14.66 -17.03 10.38
CA LEU A 364 14.81 -17.25 11.82
C LEU A 364 15.30 -15.97 12.53
N ALA A 365 16.34 -15.32 11.99
CA ALA A 365 16.83 -14.08 12.56
C ALA A 365 15.76 -12.97 12.54
N LEU A 366 15.01 -12.86 11.45
CA LEU A 366 13.92 -11.91 11.34
C LEU A 366 12.77 -12.21 12.31
N TYR A 367 12.45 -13.49 12.52
CA TYR A 367 11.45 -13.91 13.49
C TYR A 367 11.86 -13.54 14.92
N ASP A 368 13.13 -13.79 15.29
CA ASP A 368 13.66 -13.45 16.61
C ASP A 368 13.62 -11.91 16.83
N ASP A 369 14.06 -11.12 15.86
CA ASP A 369 14.00 -9.65 15.92
C ASP A 369 12.56 -9.16 16.13
N LEU A 370 11.58 -9.67 15.38
CA LEU A 370 10.17 -9.28 15.49
C LEU A 370 9.55 -9.72 16.83
N ARG A 371 9.88 -10.91 17.30
CA ARG A 371 9.41 -11.42 18.61
C ARG A 371 9.96 -10.56 19.75
N ASP A 372 11.23 -10.21 19.70
CA ASP A 372 11.90 -9.45 20.75
C ASP A 372 11.44 -7.98 20.77
N ALA A 373 11.18 -7.38 19.59
CA ALA A 373 10.63 -6.04 19.45
C ALA A 373 9.13 -5.95 19.82
N THR A 374 8.42 -7.08 19.91
CA THR A 374 6.98 -7.08 20.24
C THR A 374 6.77 -6.91 21.74
N SER A 375 5.95 -5.91 22.13
CA SER A 375 5.59 -5.64 23.52
C SER A 375 4.85 -6.80 24.16
N LYS A 376 5.13 -7.07 25.43
CA LYS A 376 4.53 -8.16 26.22
C LYS A 376 3.73 -7.60 27.38
N PRO A 377 2.63 -8.25 27.80
CA PRO A 377 2.10 -9.52 27.30
C PRO A 377 1.40 -9.38 25.94
N THR A 378 1.56 -10.38 25.07
CA THR A 378 0.83 -10.50 23.80
C THR A 378 -0.57 -11.04 24.00
N SER A 379 -1.49 -10.78 23.08
CA SER A 379 -2.81 -11.41 23.08
C SER A 379 -2.72 -12.92 22.80
N THR A 380 -3.73 -13.70 23.20
CA THR A 380 -3.79 -15.13 22.92
C THR A 380 -3.58 -15.46 21.44
N THR A 381 -4.27 -14.73 20.55
CA THR A 381 -4.15 -14.93 19.10
C THR A 381 -2.74 -14.63 18.60
N GLU A 382 -2.10 -13.60 19.12
CA GLU A 382 -0.73 -13.23 18.75
C GLU A 382 0.28 -14.25 19.29
N THR A 383 0.10 -14.73 20.52
CA THR A 383 0.92 -15.81 21.10
C THR A 383 0.87 -17.06 20.23
N VAL A 384 -0.33 -17.48 19.79
CA VAL A 384 -0.51 -18.65 18.91
C VAL A 384 0.13 -18.42 17.54
N ALA A 385 0.03 -17.20 16.98
CA ALA A 385 0.67 -16.85 15.71
C ALA A 385 2.21 -16.93 15.79
N ALA A 386 2.81 -16.41 16.87
CA ALA A 386 4.24 -16.52 17.11
C ALA A 386 4.67 -17.97 17.30
N ALA A 387 3.93 -18.75 18.09
CA ALA A 387 4.19 -20.17 18.31
C ALA A 387 4.10 -21.00 17.01
N ALA A 388 3.14 -20.71 16.15
CA ALA A 388 3.01 -21.38 14.85
C ALA A 388 4.19 -21.08 13.92
N THR A 389 4.68 -19.84 13.92
CA THR A 389 5.88 -19.47 13.15
C THR A 389 7.11 -20.18 13.69
N ALA A 390 7.28 -20.28 15.02
CA ALA A 390 8.34 -21.06 15.63
C ALA A 390 8.25 -22.55 15.23
N ALA A 391 7.05 -23.16 15.31
CA ALA A 391 6.85 -24.56 14.93
C ALA A 391 7.21 -24.82 13.46
N ILE A 392 6.89 -23.91 12.54
CA ILE A 392 7.29 -23.99 11.12
C ILE A 392 8.82 -23.97 10.97
N LEU A 393 9.49 -23.07 11.69
CA LEU A 393 10.94 -22.94 11.62
C LEU A 393 11.66 -24.17 12.19
N GLU A 394 11.18 -24.72 13.31
CA GLU A 394 11.75 -25.92 13.96
C GLU A 394 11.48 -27.20 13.14
N GLN A 395 10.29 -27.33 12.55
CA GLN A 395 9.89 -28.53 11.81
C GLN A 395 10.22 -28.47 10.32
N ASN A 396 10.81 -27.36 9.83
CA ASN A 396 10.96 -27.10 8.40
C ASN A 396 9.62 -27.26 7.64
N GLY A 397 8.54 -26.82 8.29
CA GLY A 397 7.18 -26.98 7.78
C GLY A 397 6.95 -26.18 6.49
N LYS A 398 6.02 -26.67 5.66
CA LYS A 398 5.80 -26.13 4.31
C LYS A 398 4.64 -25.16 4.19
N ALA A 399 3.66 -25.20 5.10
CA ALA A 399 2.55 -24.25 5.11
C ALA A 399 1.95 -24.08 6.52
N ILE A 400 1.34 -22.90 6.75
CA ILE A 400 0.43 -22.66 7.87
C ILE A 400 -0.98 -22.57 7.32
N VAL A 401 -1.90 -23.42 7.77
CA VAL A 401 -3.34 -23.33 7.40
C VAL A 401 -4.08 -22.66 8.55
N VAL A 402 -4.70 -21.50 8.28
CA VAL A 402 -5.40 -20.72 9.30
C VAL A 402 -6.86 -20.52 8.97
N LEU A 403 -7.75 -20.85 9.92
CA LEU A 403 -9.17 -20.54 9.83
C LEU A 403 -9.43 -19.18 10.49
N SER A 404 -9.87 -18.19 9.72
CA SER A 404 -10.17 -16.87 10.25
C SER A 404 -11.39 -16.24 9.60
N THR A 405 -12.25 -15.65 10.42
CA THR A 405 -13.44 -14.91 9.96
C THR A 405 -13.09 -13.51 9.52
N THR A 406 -12.27 -12.80 10.29
CA THR A 406 -11.88 -11.40 10.06
C THR A 406 -10.53 -11.22 9.35
N GLY A 407 -9.74 -12.31 9.21
CA GLY A 407 -8.37 -12.24 8.73
C GLY A 407 -7.32 -11.83 9.77
N ASN A 408 -7.73 -11.47 11.00
CA ASN A 408 -6.80 -10.96 12.00
C ASN A 408 -5.72 -11.98 12.40
N THR A 409 -6.07 -13.26 12.52
CA THR A 409 -5.08 -14.32 12.81
C THR A 409 -4.05 -14.44 11.68
N ALA A 410 -4.49 -14.35 10.41
CA ALA A 410 -3.58 -14.37 9.26
C ALA A 410 -2.67 -13.13 9.23
N ARG A 411 -3.20 -11.95 9.61
CA ARG A 411 -2.41 -10.72 9.76
C ARG A 411 -1.31 -10.88 10.81
N LEU A 412 -1.65 -11.44 11.98
CA LEU A 412 -0.69 -11.68 13.05
C LEU A 412 0.35 -12.74 12.68
N LEU A 413 -0.03 -13.78 11.94
CA LEU A 413 0.94 -14.73 11.34
C LEU A 413 1.88 -14.03 10.37
N SER A 414 1.32 -13.20 9.47
CA SER A 414 2.11 -12.41 8.53
C SER A 414 3.11 -11.49 9.23
N LYS A 415 2.76 -10.92 10.39
CA LYS A 415 3.66 -10.09 11.22
C LYS A 415 4.97 -10.83 11.51
N TYR A 416 4.92 -12.10 11.87
CA TYR A 416 6.10 -12.88 12.26
C TYR A 416 6.87 -13.48 11.09
N ARG A 417 6.49 -13.17 9.83
CA ARG A 417 7.26 -13.48 8.61
C ARG A 417 7.68 -14.96 8.50
N PRO A 418 6.77 -15.95 8.61
CA PRO A 418 7.12 -17.36 8.50
C PRO A 418 7.84 -17.65 7.18
N SER A 419 8.66 -18.71 7.16
CA SER A 419 9.40 -19.15 5.97
C SER A 419 8.51 -19.82 4.90
N CYS A 420 7.24 -20.08 5.21
CA CYS A 420 6.28 -20.77 4.35
C CYS A 420 5.05 -19.91 4.05
N PRO A 421 4.19 -20.28 3.07
CA PRO A 421 2.92 -19.64 2.82
C PRO A 421 1.93 -19.80 3.98
N ILE A 422 1.08 -18.79 4.18
CA ILE A 422 -0.04 -18.77 5.12
C ILE A 422 -1.33 -18.96 4.32
N ILE A 423 -1.94 -20.13 4.44
CA ILE A 423 -3.18 -20.48 3.73
C ILE A 423 -4.36 -20.01 4.58
N LEU A 424 -4.94 -18.90 4.22
CA LEU A 424 -6.14 -18.38 4.89
C LEU A 424 -7.39 -19.04 4.32
N VAL A 425 -8.10 -19.80 5.13
CA VAL A 425 -9.43 -20.33 4.80
C VAL A 425 -10.48 -19.51 5.52
N THR A 426 -11.33 -18.85 4.77
CA THR A 426 -12.41 -18.00 5.28
C THR A 426 -13.73 -18.27 4.53
N ARG A 427 -14.87 -17.99 5.18
CA ARG A 427 -16.19 -17.99 4.52
C ARG A 427 -16.57 -16.63 3.95
N HIS A 428 -15.76 -15.61 4.21
CA HIS A 428 -16.05 -14.22 3.85
C HIS A 428 -15.18 -13.79 2.67
N ALA A 429 -15.77 -13.63 1.50
CA ALA A 429 -15.08 -13.19 0.29
C ALA A 429 -14.35 -11.85 0.48
N ARG A 430 -14.96 -10.92 1.25
CA ARG A 430 -14.34 -9.64 1.59
C ARG A 430 -13.03 -9.81 2.37
N THR A 431 -13.04 -10.68 3.39
CA THR A 431 -11.83 -11.00 4.17
C THR A 431 -10.73 -11.60 3.29
N ALA A 432 -11.08 -12.49 2.36
CA ALA A 432 -10.13 -13.07 1.42
C ALA A 432 -9.46 -11.99 0.54
N ARG A 433 -10.22 -11.01 0.07
CA ARG A 433 -9.71 -9.89 -0.73
C ARG A 433 -8.78 -8.97 0.06
N ILE A 434 -9.19 -8.58 1.27
CA ILE A 434 -8.38 -7.75 2.19
C ILE A 434 -7.07 -8.42 2.55
N ALA A 435 -7.05 -9.74 2.66
CA ALA A 435 -5.85 -10.50 3.07
C ALA A 435 -4.66 -10.36 2.11
N HIS A 436 -4.86 -9.85 0.88
CA HIS A 436 -3.76 -9.48 -0.01
C HIS A 436 -2.88 -8.34 0.52
N LEU A 437 -3.34 -7.58 1.52
CA LEU A 437 -2.49 -6.61 2.23
C LEU A 437 -1.41 -7.29 3.11
N TYR A 438 -1.58 -8.57 3.45
CA TYR A 438 -0.71 -9.25 4.42
C TYR A 438 0.28 -10.15 3.68
N ARG A 439 1.56 -9.88 3.87
CA ARG A 439 2.65 -10.61 3.21
C ARG A 439 2.57 -12.12 3.49
N GLY A 440 2.66 -12.91 2.45
CA GLY A 440 2.67 -14.37 2.53
C GLY A 440 1.31 -15.02 2.75
N VAL A 441 0.22 -14.24 2.80
CA VAL A 441 -1.14 -14.78 2.95
C VAL A 441 -1.73 -15.13 1.58
N PHE A 442 -2.18 -16.37 1.47
CA PHE A 442 -2.87 -16.93 0.31
C PHE A 442 -4.32 -17.23 0.70
N PRO A 443 -5.28 -16.33 0.36
CA PRO A 443 -6.66 -16.47 0.79
C PRO A 443 -7.46 -17.39 -0.12
N PHE A 444 -8.29 -18.24 0.49
CA PHE A 444 -9.27 -19.09 -0.18
C PHE A 444 -10.62 -18.99 0.51
N VAL A 445 -11.69 -18.90 -0.29
CA VAL A 445 -13.07 -18.83 0.20
C VAL A 445 -13.62 -20.25 0.27
N PHE A 446 -14.12 -20.65 1.44
CA PHE A 446 -14.80 -21.92 1.68
C PHE A 446 -16.30 -21.72 1.64
N GLU A 447 -16.94 -22.06 0.55
CA GLU A 447 -18.37 -21.83 0.29
C GLU A 447 -19.33 -22.82 0.99
N PRO A 448 -18.97 -24.11 1.25
CA PRO A 448 -19.91 -25.05 1.81
C PRO A 448 -20.54 -24.58 3.12
N LYS A 449 -21.83 -24.89 3.32
CA LYS A 449 -22.58 -24.51 4.53
C LYS A 449 -21.89 -25.06 5.78
N ARG A 450 -22.03 -24.30 6.86
CA ARG A 450 -21.52 -24.68 8.19
C ARG A 450 -22.23 -25.94 8.67
N LEU A 451 -21.45 -26.87 9.20
CA LEU A 451 -21.99 -28.06 9.84
C LEU A 451 -22.40 -27.75 11.28
N TYR A 452 -23.31 -28.57 11.83
CA TYR A 452 -23.73 -28.48 13.21
C TYR A 452 -22.59 -28.85 14.17
N ASP A 453 -21.88 -29.96 13.88
CA ASP A 453 -20.70 -30.34 14.61
C ASP A 453 -19.51 -29.44 14.31
N TRP A 454 -19.00 -28.78 15.34
CA TRP A 454 -17.91 -27.84 15.21
C TRP A 454 -16.59 -28.51 14.80
N GLY A 455 -16.28 -29.67 15.39
CA GLY A 455 -15.05 -30.41 15.09
C GLY A 455 -15.01 -30.84 13.63
N GLU A 456 -16.11 -31.39 13.13
CA GLU A 456 -16.24 -31.81 11.74
C GLU A 456 -16.16 -30.59 10.77
N ASP A 457 -16.82 -29.46 11.09
CA ASP A 457 -16.75 -28.24 10.29
C ASP A 457 -15.32 -27.68 10.21
N VAL A 458 -14.60 -27.70 11.33
CA VAL A 458 -13.17 -27.32 11.39
C VAL A 458 -12.35 -28.25 10.53
N HIS A 459 -12.50 -29.58 10.70
CA HIS A 459 -11.74 -30.57 9.94
C HIS A 459 -11.91 -30.39 8.43
N ARG A 460 -13.17 -30.22 7.96
CA ARG A 460 -13.45 -29.99 6.52
C ARG A 460 -12.78 -28.74 5.98
N ARG A 461 -12.75 -27.65 6.75
CA ARG A 461 -12.10 -26.40 6.33
C ARG A 461 -10.58 -26.52 6.32
N LEU A 462 -9.99 -27.19 7.29
CA LEU A 462 -8.55 -27.45 7.31
C LEU A 462 -8.14 -28.35 6.15
N LYS A 463 -8.88 -29.44 5.92
CA LYS A 463 -8.67 -30.32 4.77
C LYS A 463 -8.74 -29.55 3.44
N PHE A 464 -9.77 -28.71 3.26
CA PHE A 464 -9.87 -27.82 2.08
C PHE A 464 -8.63 -26.93 1.95
N GLY A 465 -8.14 -26.32 3.03
CA GLY A 465 -6.94 -25.49 3.02
C GLY A 465 -5.69 -26.24 2.57
N VAL A 466 -5.50 -27.48 3.05
CA VAL A 466 -4.41 -28.37 2.64
C VAL A 466 -4.55 -28.78 1.17
N GLU A 467 -5.77 -29.14 0.71
CA GLU A 467 -6.04 -29.48 -0.69
C GLU A 467 -5.75 -28.30 -1.62
N MET A 468 -6.14 -27.08 -1.24
CA MET A 468 -5.81 -25.86 -1.99
C MET A 468 -4.29 -25.63 -2.02
N ALA A 469 -3.61 -25.75 -0.89
CA ALA A 469 -2.14 -25.64 -0.84
C ALA A 469 -1.48 -26.66 -1.78
N ARG A 470 -1.98 -27.88 -1.83
CA ARG A 470 -1.48 -28.97 -2.71
C ARG A 470 -1.74 -28.66 -4.18
N SER A 471 -2.93 -28.16 -4.52
CA SER A 471 -3.28 -27.80 -5.93
C SER A 471 -2.43 -26.67 -6.50
N PHE A 472 -1.85 -25.82 -5.61
CA PHE A 472 -0.91 -24.77 -5.98
C PHE A 472 0.57 -25.17 -5.82
N GLY A 473 0.87 -26.45 -5.58
CA GLY A 473 2.24 -26.93 -5.44
C GLY A 473 2.96 -26.45 -4.17
N MET A 474 2.21 -26.01 -3.16
CA MET A 474 2.80 -25.49 -1.92
C MET A 474 3.20 -26.58 -0.94
N VAL A 475 2.52 -27.72 -0.98
CA VAL A 475 2.74 -28.89 -0.12
C VAL A 475 2.54 -30.20 -0.88
N GLU A 476 3.26 -31.24 -0.46
CA GLU A 476 3.16 -32.60 -0.96
C GLU A 476 2.82 -33.56 0.18
N SER A 477 2.48 -34.83 -0.16
CA SER A 477 2.30 -35.88 0.86
C SER A 477 3.59 -36.10 1.65
N GLY A 478 3.48 -36.18 2.96
CA GLY A 478 4.62 -36.31 3.89
C GLY A 478 5.16 -34.96 4.39
N ASP A 479 4.74 -33.83 3.82
CA ASP A 479 5.14 -32.50 4.32
C ASP A 479 4.49 -32.19 5.67
N THR A 480 5.22 -31.46 6.52
CA THR A 480 4.69 -30.92 7.77
C THR A 480 3.93 -29.61 7.51
N VAL A 481 2.72 -29.52 8.05
CA VAL A 481 1.89 -28.32 8.08
C VAL A 481 1.49 -27.97 9.50
N VAL A 482 1.33 -26.67 9.77
CA VAL A 482 0.80 -26.17 11.04
C VAL A 482 -0.60 -25.62 10.79
N SER A 483 -1.59 -26.06 11.57
CA SER A 483 -2.95 -25.53 11.49
C SER A 483 -3.30 -24.69 12.71
N ILE A 484 -4.08 -23.60 12.48
CA ILE A 484 -4.58 -22.71 13.53
C ILE A 484 -6.09 -22.53 13.36
N GLN A 485 -6.79 -22.77 14.47
CA GLN A 485 -8.24 -22.57 14.54
C GLN A 485 -8.67 -22.10 15.94
N GLY A 486 -9.96 -21.76 16.06
CA GLY A 486 -10.59 -21.53 17.35
C GLY A 486 -11.08 -22.82 17.98
N PHE A 487 -11.00 -22.90 19.29
CA PHE A 487 -11.64 -23.98 20.08
C PHE A 487 -13.17 -23.99 19.87
N ARG A 488 -13.78 -22.82 19.64
CA ARG A 488 -15.19 -22.62 19.37
C ARG A 488 -15.42 -21.57 18.27
N GLY A 489 -16.63 -21.52 17.73
CA GLY A 489 -17.02 -20.48 16.79
C GLY A 489 -17.03 -19.09 17.40
N GLY A 490 -16.82 -18.08 16.56
CA GLY A 490 -16.83 -16.66 16.93
C GLY A 490 -15.52 -15.94 16.63
N ILE A 491 -15.54 -14.61 16.78
CA ILE A 491 -14.39 -13.73 16.53
C ILE A 491 -13.48 -13.76 17.77
N GLY A 492 -12.15 -13.73 17.57
CA GLY A 492 -11.17 -13.62 18.65
C GLY A 492 -10.83 -14.94 19.37
N HIS A 493 -11.28 -16.07 18.85
CA HIS A 493 -11.10 -17.40 19.49
C HIS A 493 -10.02 -18.28 18.85
N SER A 494 -9.13 -17.74 17.99
CA SER A 494 -7.97 -18.49 17.46
C SER A 494 -6.97 -18.76 18.59
N ASN A 495 -7.03 -19.97 19.17
CA ASN A 495 -6.27 -20.35 20.36
C ASN A 495 -5.73 -21.79 20.31
N THR A 496 -5.93 -22.49 19.20
CA THR A 496 -5.50 -23.88 19.04
C THR A 496 -4.52 -23.98 17.87
N LEU A 497 -3.38 -24.58 18.13
CA LEU A 497 -2.34 -24.92 17.17
C LEU A 497 -2.18 -26.43 17.10
N ARG A 498 -2.03 -26.98 15.90
CA ARG A 498 -1.74 -28.39 15.67
C ARG A 498 -0.67 -28.53 14.60
N VAL A 499 0.31 -29.39 14.82
CA VAL A 499 1.30 -29.83 13.83
C VAL A 499 0.81 -31.14 13.24
N SER A 500 0.83 -31.28 11.92
CA SER A 500 0.26 -32.44 11.20
C SER A 500 1.08 -32.76 9.96
N THR A 501 0.98 -34.03 9.50
CA THR A 501 1.59 -34.48 8.24
C THR A 501 0.54 -34.58 7.13
N VAL A 502 0.84 -34.04 5.96
CA VAL A 502 -0.05 -34.12 4.79
C VAL A 502 -0.18 -35.55 4.31
N GLY A 503 -1.41 -36.05 4.24
CA GLY A 503 -1.74 -37.42 3.80
C GLY A 503 -1.93 -38.41 4.91
N GLU A 504 -1.56 -38.12 6.18
CA GLU A 504 -1.86 -38.94 7.33
C GLU A 504 -3.10 -38.50 8.08
N GLU A 505 -3.32 -37.15 8.14
CA GLU A 505 -4.40 -36.57 8.96
C GLU A 505 -5.39 -35.73 8.13
N PHE A 506 -5.06 -35.46 6.84
CA PHE A 506 -5.90 -34.64 5.94
C PHE A 506 -6.08 -35.32 4.58
#